data_7b390473c4930a8edbeb4a58a08e9a9d
#
_entry.id   7b390473c4930a8edbeb4a58a08e9a9d
#
_cell.length_a   1.000
_cell.length_b   1.000
_cell.length_c   1.000
_cell.angle_alpha   90.00
_cell.angle_beta   90.00
_cell.angle_gamma   90.00
#
_symmetry.space_group_name_H-M   'P 1'
#
loop_
_entity.id
_entity.type
_entity.pdbx_description
1 polymer ?
#
loop_
_entity_poly.entity_id
_entity_poly.type
_entity_poly.pdbx_seq_one_letter_code
_entity_poly.pdbx_strand_id
1 'polypeptide(L)'
;MGLSTASVYPENTQAAFRYAAELGYDGIELMVWAEPASQNIDTVQSYAKRYGVRVLAVHAPCLLISQRVWGADPVAKLERSVRAAEALGADTVVVHPPFRWQRRYARGFAEQVGELEAHHPVKVAVENMFPMRADTLFREGAVRRLERRAGPGRAVSAFSPSYDPTDTGFDHYTLDLSHTATAGTDALELARRMGEGLVHLHLADGRGAAHDEHLVPGDGTQPCAQLCEYLVDTGFRGHAVAEINTQNARTTAARSALLARTLEFARRHLTGATPDPQPRHADLP
;
A
#
# COMPACT_ATOMS: atom_id res chain seq x y z
N MET A 1 -13.70 -0.54 -1.13
CA MET A 1 -12.49 -1.38 -1.29
C MET A 1 -11.89 -1.17 -2.67
N GLY A 2 -10.63 -0.70 -2.73
CA GLY A 2 -9.87 -0.50 -3.94
C GLY A 2 -8.98 -1.70 -4.30
N LEU A 3 -8.44 -1.69 -5.53
CA LEU A 3 -7.43 -2.62 -6.02
C LEU A 3 -6.19 -1.82 -6.45
N SER A 4 -5.01 -2.14 -5.87
CA SER A 4 -3.75 -1.57 -6.35
C SER A 4 -3.38 -2.13 -7.72
N THR A 5 -2.93 -1.26 -8.64
CA THR A 5 -2.42 -1.71 -9.94
C THR A 5 -1.16 -2.56 -9.80
N ALA A 6 -0.44 -2.46 -8.68
CA ALA A 6 0.68 -3.34 -8.36
C ALA A 6 0.26 -4.80 -8.21
N SER A 7 -0.94 -5.06 -7.70
CA SER A 7 -1.44 -6.41 -7.43
C SER A 7 -1.67 -7.27 -8.68
N VAL A 8 -1.70 -6.68 -9.86
CA VAL A 8 -1.91 -7.43 -11.10
C VAL A 8 -0.61 -7.75 -11.84
N TYR A 9 0.53 -7.26 -11.36
CA TYR A 9 1.83 -7.55 -12.00
C TYR A 9 2.05 -9.07 -12.18
N PRO A 10 2.54 -9.55 -13.34
CA PRO A 10 3.13 -8.79 -14.45
C PRO A 10 2.15 -8.27 -15.53
N GLU A 11 0.83 -8.35 -15.30
CA GLU A 11 -0.12 -7.70 -16.20
C GLU A 11 -0.02 -6.16 -16.03
N ASN A 12 -0.57 -5.42 -16.97
CA ASN A 12 -0.42 -3.97 -17.05
C ASN A 12 -1.53 -3.20 -16.28
N THR A 13 -1.38 -1.89 -16.18
CA THR A 13 -2.35 -0.99 -15.53
C THR A 13 -3.78 -1.18 -16.08
N GLN A 14 -3.95 -1.38 -17.39
CA GLN A 14 -5.28 -1.62 -17.97
C GLN A 14 -5.92 -2.90 -17.42
N ALA A 15 -5.14 -3.94 -17.16
CA ALA A 15 -5.65 -5.18 -16.59
C ALA A 15 -6.22 -4.96 -15.17
N ALA A 16 -5.62 -4.07 -14.36
CA ALA A 16 -6.16 -3.74 -13.04
C ALA A 16 -7.57 -3.13 -13.15
N PHE A 17 -7.80 -2.21 -14.08
CA PHE A 17 -9.14 -1.66 -14.33
C PHE A 17 -10.14 -2.74 -14.78
N ARG A 18 -9.70 -3.66 -15.62
CA ARG A 18 -10.53 -4.79 -16.05
C ARG A 18 -10.91 -5.67 -14.86
N TYR A 19 -9.93 -6.10 -14.05
CA TYR A 19 -10.21 -6.90 -12.85
C TYR A 19 -11.09 -6.17 -11.85
N ALA A 20 -10.86 -4.88 -11.64
CA ALA A 20 -11.69 -4.10 -10.73
C ALA A 20 -13.15 -4.05 -11.19
N ALA A 21 -13.41 -3.85 -12.48
CA ALA A 21 -14.75 -3.88 -13.05
C ALA A 21 -15.40 -5.27 -12.98
N GLU A 22 -14.67 -6.33 -13.36
CA GLU A 22 -15.17 -7.71 -13.41
C GLU A 22 -15.49 -8.27 -12.00
N LEU A 23 -14.66 -7.95 -11.00
CA LEU A 23 -14.81 -8.45 -9.62
C LEU A 23 -15.68 -7.53 -8.75
N GLY A 24 -15.91 -6.29 -9.17
CA GLY A 24 -16.71 -5.32 -8.44
C GLY A 24 -15.96 -4.59 -7.32
N TYR A 25 -14.68 -4.29 -7.51
CA TYR A 25 -13.98 -3.33 -6.67
C TYR A 25 -14.54 -1.91 -6.90
N ASP A 26 -14.53 -1.07 -5.86
CA ASP A 26 -15.11 0.28 -5.92
C ASP A 26 -14.22 1.28 -6.70
N GLY A 27 -12.96 0.92 -6.95
CA GLY A 27 -11.99 1.73 -7.68
C GLY A 27 -10.61 1.10 -7.66
N ILE A 28 -9.63 1.84 -8.18
CA ILE A 28 -8.23 1.42 -8.14
C ILE A 28 -7.35 2.42 -7.40
N GLU A 29 -6.23 1.94 -6.87
CA GLU A 29 -5.06 2.75 -6.60
C GLU A 29 -4.09 2.64 -7.77
N LEU A 30 -3.67 3.79 -8.30
CA LEU A 30 -2.69 3.86 -9.38
C LEU A 30 -1.27 3.85 -8.80
N MET A 31 -0.59 2.72 -8.87
CA MET A 31 0.86 2.68 -8.65
C MET A 31 1.57 3.27 -9.88
N VAL A 32 2.24 4.41 -9.69
CA VAL A 32 3.00 5.06 -10.77
C VAL A 32 4.40 4.46 -10.83
N TRP A 33 4.71 3.74 -11.91
CA TRP A 33 5.98 3.06 -12.04
C TRP A 33 6.54 3.10 -13.48
N ALA A 34 7.45 2.16 -13.85
CA ALA A 34 8.13 2.18 -15.13
C ALA A 34 7.22 1.93 -16.36
N GLU A 35 6.01 1.41 -16.16
CA GLU A 35 5.04 1.23 -17.23
C GLU A 35 4.56 2.59 -17.77
N PRO A 36 4.69 2.87 -19.09
CA PRO A 36 4.30 4.17 -19.64
C PRO A 36 2.85 4.55 -19.40
N ALA A 37 1.94 3.58 -19.40
CA ALA A 37 0.51 3.83 -19.20
C ALA A 37 0.23 4.40 -17.80
N SER A 38 0.89 3.91 -16.74
CA SER A 38 0.72 4.43 -15.38
C SER A 38 1.23 5.88 -15.20
N GLN A 39 2.10 6.32 -16.12
CA GLN A 39 2.69 7.66 -16.10
C GLN A 39 1.90 8.70 -16.89
N ASN A 40 0.93 8.25 -17.70
CA ASN A 40 0.13 9.10 -18.60
C ASN A 40 -1.30 9.22 -18.09
N ILE A 41 -1.63 10.39 -17.55
CA ILE A 41 -2.92 10.66 -16.91
C ILE A 41 -4.09 10.50 -17.88
N ASP A 42 -3.96 10.97 -19.13
CA ASP A 42 -5.03 10.84 -20.13
C ASP A 42 -5.32 9.36 -20.45
N THR A 43 -4.27 8.54 -20.50
CA THR A 43 -4.41 7.09 -20.66
C THR A 43 -5.16 6.46 -19.49
N VAL A 44 -4.80 6.82 -18.25
CA VAL A 44 -5.47 6.33 -17.04
C VAL A 44 -6.94 6.77 -17.00
N GLN A 45 -7.23 8.04 -17.34
CA GLN A 45 -8.61 8.53 -17.48
C GLN A 45 -9.41 7.76 -18.51
N SER A 46 -8.78 7.43 -19.66
CA SER A 46 -9.42 6.61 -20.69
C SER A 46 -9.80 5.21 -20.19
N TYR A 47 -8.95 4.60 -19.35
CA TYR A 47 -9.25 3.32 -18.71
C TYR A 47 -10.37 3.46 -17.66
N ALA A 48 -10.30 4.48 -16.81
CA ALA A 48 -11.34 4.75 -15.82
C ALA A 48 -12.72 4.89 -16.49
N LYS A 49 -12.79 5.67 -17.57
CA LYS A 49 -14.01 5.83 -18.36
C LYS A 49 -14.46 4.55 -19.05
N ARG A 50 -13.52 3.82 -19.67
CA ARG A 50 -13.82 2.59 -20.42
C ARG A 50 -14.40 1.49 -19.52
N TYR A 51 -13.86 1.33 -18.33
CA TYR A 51 -14.25 0.25 -17.40
C TYR A 51 -15.28 0.69 -16.35
N GLY A 52 -15.61 1.98 -16.29
CA GLY A 52 -16.51 2.52 -15.28
C GLY A 52 -15.93 2.43 -13.85
N VAL A 53 -14.59 2.48 -13.71
CA VAL A 53 -13.86 2.31 -12.45
C VAL A 53 -13.11 3.60 -12.13
N ARG A 54 -13.39 4.18 -10.96
CA ARG A 54 -12.72 5.41 -10.51
C ARG A 54 -11.32 5.15 -9.98
N VAL A 55 -10.48 6.17 -9.96
CA VAL A 55 -9.20 6.18 -9.24
C VAL A 55 -9.46 6.70 -7.82
N LEU A 56 -9.06 5.95 -6.80
CA LEU A 56 -9.22 6.30 -5.39
C LEU A 56 -7.99 7.01 -4.85
N ALA A 57 -6.82 6.49 -5.22
CA ALA A 57 -5.53 7.00 -4.77
C ALA A 57 -4.49 6.92 -5.87
N VAL A 58 -3.45 7.75 -5.76
CA VAL A 58 -2.24 7.67 -6.56
C VAL A 58 -1.07 7.34 -5.65
N HIS A 59 -0.43 6.20 -5.89
CA HIS A 59 0.81 5.85 -5.21
C HIS A 59 2.00 6.46 -5.94
N ALA A 60 2.69 7.38 -5.27
CA ALA A 60 3.81 8.12 -5.82
C ALA A 60 4.98 7.19 -6.21
N PRO A 61 5.77 7.53 -7.27
CA PRO A 61 6.91 6.71 -7.69
C PRO A 61 8.11 6.90 -6.75
N CYS A 62 8.04 6.38 -5.54
CA CYS A 62 9.03 6.53 -4.47
C CYS A 62 9.95 5.32 -4.28
N LEU A 63 9.70 4.19 -4.96
CA LEU A 63 10.55 3.00 -4.92
C LEU A 63 11.90 3.21 -5.64
N LEU A 64 12.91 2.41 -5.27
CA LEU A 64 14.23 2.41 -5.93
C LEU A 64 14.13 2.15 -7.45
N ILE A 65 13.26 1.24 -7.85
CA ILE A 65 13.02 0.89 -9.26
C ILE A 65 12.31 2.00 -10.03
N SER A 66 11.63 2.91 -9.37
CA SER A 66 10.91 4.04 -9.97
C SER A 66 11.69 5.37 -9.93
N GLN A 67 12.99 5.36 -9.58
CA GLN A 67 13.78 6.60 -9.43
C GLN A 67 13.80 7.51 -10.66
N ARG A 68 13.66 6.94 -11.86
CA ARG A 68 13.63 7.71 -13.12
C ARG A 68 12.23 8.03 -13.63
N VAL A 69 11.20 7.48 -12.99
CA VAL A 69 9.80 7.74 -13.34
C VAL A 69 9.48 9.19 -13.02
N TRP A 70 8.97 9.92 -13.97
CA TRP A 70 8.70 11.36 -13.88
C TRP A 70 9.92 12.26 -13.56
N GLY A 71 11.13 11.77 -13.79
CA GLY A 71 12.36 12.48 -13.49
C GLY A 71 13.09 11.97 -12.25
N ALA A 72 14.17 12.61 -11.86
CA ALA A 72 15.01 12.19 -10.74
C ALA A 72 14.78 12.99 -9.45
N ASP A 73 14.10 14.14 -9.52
CA ASP A 73 13.84 15.01 -8.38
C ASP A 73 12.64 14.50 -7.56
N PRO A 74 12.83 14.05 -6.31
CA PRO A 74 11.75 13.52 -5.49
C PRO A 74 10.72 14.59 -5.07
N VAL A 75 11.13 15.85 -4.93
CA VAL A 75 10.21 16.98 -4.64
C VAL A 75 9.22 17.14 -5.79
N ALA A 76 9.73 17.26 -7.02
CA ALA A 76 8.89 17.42 -8.21
C ALA A 76 8.00 16.19 -8.48
N LYS A 77 8.46 14.98 -8.09
CA LYS A 77 7.65 13.76 -8.19
C LYS A 77 6.44 13.80 -7.27
N LEU A 78 6.60 14.19 -6.01
CA LEU A 78 5.50 14.27 -5.06
C LEU A 78 4.48 15.32 -5.50
N GLU A 79 4.92 16.52 -5.90
CA GLU A 79 4.04 17.54 -6.47
C GLU A 79 3.27 17.02 -7.71
N ARG A 80 3.96 16.29 -8.59
CA ARG A 80 3.32 15.70 -9.77
C ARG A 80 2.30 14.63 -9.40
N SER A 81 2.56 13.85 -8.33
CA SER A 81 1.62 12.85 -7.83
C SER A 81 0.33 13.49 -7.31
N VAL A 82 0.44 14.60 -6.59
CA VAL A 82 -0.72 15.37 -6.12
C VAL A 82 -1.53 15.91 -7.30
N ARG A 83 -0.88 16.55 -8.27
CA ARG A 83 -1.57 17.01 -9.49
C ARG A 83 -2.20 15.88 -10.31
N ALA A 84 -1.55 14.71 -10.34
CA ALA A 84 -2.12 13.54 -10.99
C ALA A 84 -3.36 13.02 -10.27
N ALA A 85 -3.35 13.00 -8.93
CA ALA A 85 -4.51 12.63 -8.13
C ALA A 85 -5.69 13.59 -8.39
N GLU A 86 -5.47 14.90 -8.35
CA GLU A 86 -6.49 15.89 -8.69
C GLU A 86 -7.09 15.67 -10.08
N ALA A 87 -6.24 15.50 -11.10
CA ALA A 87 -6.67 15.28 -12.48
C ALA A 87 -7.46 13.98 -12.65
N LEU A 88 -7.19 12.97 -11.85
CA LEU A 88 -7.88 11.68 -11.83
C LEU A 88 -9.12 11.65 -10.92
N GLY A 89 -9.37 12.73 -10.15
CA GLY A 89 -10.44 12.78 -9.16
C GLY A 89 -10.21 11.88 -7.95
N ALA A 90 -8.95 11.54 -7.68
CA ALA A 90 -8.53 10.83 -6.48
C ALA A 90 -8.31 11.82 -5.32
N ASP A 91 -8.62 11.41 -4.10
CA ASP A 91 -8.51 12.26 -2.92
C ASP A 91 -7.27 11.99 -2.05
N THR A 92 -6.47 10.99 -2.42
CA THR A 92 -5.33 10.53 -1.64
C THR A 92 -4.11 10.27 -2.53
N VAL A 93 -2.95 10.70 -2.07
CA VAL A 93 -1.63 10.29 -2.57
C VAL A 93 -0.92 9.49 -1.50
N VAL A 94 -0.50 8.27 -1.83
CA VAL A 94 0.36 7.46 -0.97
C VAL A 94 1.82 7.76 -1.28
N VAL A 95 2.63 7.97 -0.26
CA VAL A 95 4.07 8.25 -0.41
C VAL A 95 4.89 7.58 0.69
N HIS A 96 6.04 7.01 0.30
CA HIS A 96 7.00 6.48 1.27
C HIS A 96 7.83 7.59 1.91
N PRO A 97 8.28 7.45 3.16
CA PRO A 97 9.32 8.29 3.73
C PRO A 97 10.57 8.28 2.83
N PRO A 98 11.34 9.39 2.80
CA PRO A 98 12.56 9.47 2.02
C PRO A 98 13.60 8.41 2.42
N PHE A 99 14.43 8.00 1.47
CA PHE A 99 15.60 7.19 1.81
C PHE A 99 16.68 8.03 2.52
N ARG A 100 17.42 7.42 3.42
CA ARG A 100 18.50 8.09 4.21
C ARG A 100 19.59 8.75 3.36
N TRP A 101 19.84 8.28 2.16
CA TRP A 101 20.79 8.91 1.24
C TRP A 101 20.22 10.16 0.55
N GLN A 102 18.91 10.35 0.53
CA GLN A 102 18.22 11.54 0.01
C GLN A 102 18.20 12.67 1.05
N ARG A 103 19.35 12.99 1.65
CA ARG A 103 19.46 13.84 2.86
C ARG A 103 18.80 15.21 2.73
N ARG A 104 18.86 15.83 1.54
CA ARG A 104 18.25 17.14 1.32
C ARG A 104 16.73 17.02 1.31
N TYR A 105 16.21 16.04 0.59
CA TYR A 105 14.78 15.74 0.52
C TYR A 105 14.22 15.35 1.88
N ALA A 106 14.90 14.47 2.61
CA ALA A 106 14.48 14.02 3.92
C ALA A 106 14.34 15.15 4.96
N ARG A 107 15.16 16.20 4.87
CA ARG A 107 15.06 17.37 5.78
C ARG A 107 13.85 18.25 5.51
N GLY A 108 13.40 18.37 4.26
CA GLY A 108 12.26 19.19 3.87
C GLY A 108 10.97 18.41 3.63
N PHE A 109 10.98 17.09 3.84
CA PHE A 109 9.86 16.22 3.43
C PHE A 109 8.56 16.52 4.19
N ALA A 110 8.64 16.65 5.52
CA ALA A 110 7.45 16.96 6.33
C ALA A 110 6.86 18.33 6.00
N GLU A 111 7.73 19.34 5.79
CA GLU A 111 7.31 20.67 5.35
C GLU A 111 6.64 20.62 3.98
N GLN A 112 7.22 19.90 3.01
CA GLN A 112 6.64 19.74 1.69
C GLN A 112 5.27 19.02 1.74
N VAL A 113 5.12 17.97 2.55
CA VAL A 113 3.83 17.29 2.73
C VAL A 113 2.78 18.27 3.25
N GLY A 114 3.08 19.01 4.32
CA GLY A 114 2.16 19.99 4.88
C GLY A 114 1.82 21.15 3.91
N GLU A 115 2.80 21.63 3.13
CA GLU A 115 2.56 22.66 2.10
C GLU A 115 1.63 22.14 0.99
N LEU A 116 1.81 20.91 0.54
CA LEU A 116 0.96 20.32 -0.49
C LEU A 116 -0.48 20.17 0.01
N GLU A 117 -0.68 19.65 1.22
CA GLU A 117 -2.01 19.52 1.82
C GLU A 117 -2.70 20.86 2.07
N ALA A 118 -1.93 21.91 2.41
CA ALA A 118 -2.47 23.24 2.59
C ALA A 118 -2.97 23.90 1.29
N HIS A 119 -2.42 23.51 0.13
CA HIS A 119 -2.71 24.13 -1.15
C HIS A 119 -3.55 23.25 -2.10
N HIS A 120 -3.74 21.99 -1.77
CA HIS A 120 -4.46 21.01 -2.59
C HIS A 120 -5.51 20.25 -1.76
N PRO A 121 -6.66 19.88 -2.35
CA PRO A 121 -7.68 19.11 -1.63
C PRO A 121 -7.34 17.62 -1.49
N VAL A 122 -6.13 17.23 -1.83
CA VAL A 122 -5.63 15.85 -1.84
C VAL A 122 -4.85 15.59 -0.55
N LYS A 123 -5.15 14.52 0.13
CA LYS A 123 -4.41 14.05 1.30
C LYS A 123 -3.10 13.40 0.87
N VAL A 124 -2.00 13.70 1.53
CA VAL A 124 -0.70 13.07 1.30
C VAL A 124 -0.42 12.09 2.43
N ALA A 125 -0.85 10.85 2.26
CA ALA A 125 -0.78 9.79 3.26
C ALA A 125 0.60 9.14 3.27
N VAL A 126 1.37 9.38 4.33
CA VAL A 126 2.71 8.82 4.48
C VAL A 126 2.62 7.38 5.00
N GLU A 127 3.26 6.46 4.28
CA GLU A 127 3.16 5.04 4.52
C GLU A 127 4.19 4.54 5.55
N ASN A 128 3.78 3.61 6.42
CA ASN A 128 4.73 2.86 7.23
C ASN A 128 5.54 1.91 6.36
N MET A 129 6.84 1.91 6.60
CA MET A 129 7.78 1.04 5.92
C MET A 129 8.33 -0.01 6.89
N PHE A 130 9.38 -0.68 6.48
CA PHE A 130 10.09 -1.66 7.30
C PHE A 130 11.60 -1.40 7.28
N PRO A 131 12.34 -1.80 8.31
CA PRO A 131 13.80 -1.69 8.30
C PRO A 131 14.35 -2.64 7.22
N MET A 132 15.08 -2.10 6.25
CA MET A 132 15.80 -2.95 5.29
C MET A 132 16.88 -3.74 6.03
N ARG A 133 16.77 -5.05 6.00
CA ARG A 133 17.76 -5.95 6.62
C ARG A 133 18.93 -6.10 5.64
N ALA A 134 20.15 -5.85 6.15
CA ALA A 134 21.36 -5.94 5.33
C ALA A 134 21.62 -7.35 4.76
N ASP A 135 21.05 -8.38 5.40
CA ASP A 135 21.13 -9.78 4.98
C ASP A 135 20.37 -10.05 3.65
N THR A 136 19.39 -9.23 3.29
CA THR A 136 18.67 -9.36 2.00
C THR A 136 19.39 -8.68 0.83
N LEU A 137 20.31 -7.76 1.10
CA LEU A 137 21.02 -6.98 0.06
C LEU A 137 22.39 -7.53 -0.30
N PHE A 138 22.98 -8.40 0.50
CA PHE A 138 24.33 -8.90 0.32
C PHE A 138 24.35 -10.44 0.33
N ARG A 139 25.06 -11.03 -0.66
CA ARG A 139 25.36 -12.47 -0.68
C ARG A 139 25.98 -12.90 0.67
N GLU A 140 25.64 -14.09 1.15
CA GLU A 140 25.95 -14.67 2.48
C GLU A 140 27.35 -14.38 3.08
N GLY A 141 28.38 -14.17 2.24
CA GLY A 141 29.74 -13.87 2.69
C GLY A 141 29.96 -12.45 3.26
N ALA A 142 29.13 -11.46 2.86
CA ALA A 142 29.23 -10.08 3.32
C ALA A 142 28.44 -9.87 4.64
N VAL A 143 27.37 -10.65 4.86
CA VAL A 143 26.53 -10.63 6.06
C VAL A 143 27.37 -10.97 7.30
N ARG A 144 28.17 -12.05 7.27
CA ARG A 144 29.05 -12.43 8.38
C ARG A 144 30.09 -11.37 8.77
N ARG A 145 30.42 -10.45 7.87
CA ARG A 145 31.38 -9.35 8.13
C ARG A 145 30.69 -8.15 8.78
N LEU A 146 29.44 -7.91 8.45
CA LEU A 146 28.59 -6.84 9.02
C LEU A 146 28.08 -7.21 10.42
N GLU A 147 27.66 -8.45 10.64
CA GLU A 147 27.25 -8.97 11.95
C GLU A 147 28.35 -8.89 12.98
N ARG A 148 29.61 -9.15 12.57
CA ARG A 148 30.79 -9.03 13.46
C ARG A 148 31.12 -7.58 13.87
N ARG A 149 30.64 -6.56 13.12
CA ARG A 149 30.88 -5.15 13.42
C ARG A 149 29.71 -4.44 14.12
N ALA A 150 28.50 -4.91 13.94
CA ALA A 150 27.29 -4.23 14.43
C ALA A 150 26.60 -4.94 15.60
N GLY A 151 27.00 -6.17 15.95
CA GLY A 151 26.30 -7.04 16.89
C GLY A 151 25.02 -7.64 16.30
N PRO A 152 24.49 -8.73 16.86
CA PRO A 152 23.27 -9.34 16.38
C PRO A 152 22.07 -8.40 16.59
N GLY A 153 21.32 -8.12 15.54
CA GLY A 153 19.97 -7.59 15.65
C GLY A 153 19.76 -6.09 15.41
N ARG A 154 20.73 -5.31 14.94
CA ARG A 154 20.46 -3.92 14.51
C ARG A 154 20.02 -3.87 13.04
N ALA A 155 18.70 -3.95 12.83
CA ALA A 155 18.11 -3.55 11.57
C ALA A 155 18.43 -2.06 11.33
N VAL A 156 19.03 -1.74 10.18
CA VAL A 156 19.31 -0.36 9.79
C VAL A 156 18.15 0.11 8.93
N SER A 157 17.37 1.05 9.45
CA SER A 157 16.33 1.69 8.62
C SER A 157 16.98 2.34 7.40
N ALA A 158 16.47 2.05 6.20
CA ALA A 158 16.84 2.73 4.97
C ALA A 158 16.11 4.09 4.84
N PHE A 159 15.09 4.33 5.65
CA PHE A 159 14.21 5.49 5.60
C PHE A 159 14.62 6.56 6.63
N SER A 160 14.25 7.81 6.39
CA SER A 160 14.60 8.96 7.22
C SER A 160 13.38 9.86 7.40
N PRO A 161 13.07 10.32 8.61
CA PRO A 161 13.82 10.04 9.85
C PRO A 161 13.59 8.61 10.37
N SER A 162 12.43 8.00 10.09
CA SER A 162 12.05 6.66 10.52
C SER A 162 11.34 5.89 9.41
N TYR A 163 11.23 4.58 9.54
CA TYR A 163 10.32 3.74 8.75
C TYR A 163 8.88 3.78 9.32
N ASP A 164 8.72 4.28 10.53
CA ASP A 164 7.44 4.52 11.17
C ASP A 164 7.10 6.01 11.03
N PRO A 165 6.09 6.38 10.23
CA PRO A 165 5.77 7.77 9.97
C PRO A 165 5.20 8.49 11.19
N THR A 166 4.65 7.77 12.17
CA THR A 166 4.13 8.37 13.40
C THR A 166 5.22 8.94 14.31
N ASP A 167 6.49 8.53 14.12
CA ASP A 167 7.63 9.13 14.81
C ASP A 167 7.89 10.60 14.39
N THR A 168 7.45 10.98 13.19
CA THR A 168 7.60 12.33 12.66
C THR A 168 6.35 13.19 12.93
N GLY A 169 5.16 12.58 12.81
CA GLY A 169 3.87 13.24 12.89
C GLY A 169 3.50 13.91 11.56
N PHE A 170 2.57 13.30 10.85
CA PHE A 170 1.93 13.83 9.64
C PHE A 170 0.43 13.91 9.89
N ASP A 171 -0.29 14.69 9.09
CA ASP A 171 -1.75 14.78 9.21
C ASP A 171 -2.43 13.51 8.69
N HIS A 172 -1.83 12.88 7.65
CA HIS A 172 -2.40 11.67 7.05
C HIS A 172 -1.40 10.53 6.89
N TYR A 173 -1.89 9.31 7.06
CA TYR A 173 -1.12 8.07 7.04
C TYR A 173 -1.74 7.00 6.15
N THR A 174 -0.86 6.20 5.57
CA THR A 174 -1.19 4.88 5.00
C THR A 174 -0.65 3.80 5.92
N LEU A 175 -1.48 2.82 6.28
CA LEU A 175 -1.05 1.63 7.00
C LEU A 175 -0.94 0.46 6.03
N ASP A 176 0.28 -0.08 5.87
CA ASP A 176 0.51 -1.31 5.15
C ASP A 176 0.77 -2.48 6.11
N LEU A 177 -0.04 -3.54 5.97
CA LEU A 177 0.02 -4.72 6.84
C LEU A 177 1.16 -5.67 6.49
N SER A 178 1.58 -5.75 5.23
CA SER A 178 2.75 -6.54 4.84
C SER A 178 4.02 -5.89 5.39
N HIS A 179 4.09 -4.55 5.38
CA HIS A 179 5.18 -3.80 5.98
C HIS A 179 5.24 -3.99 7.50
N THR A 180 4.10 -4.02 8.21
CA THR A 180 4.09 -4.32 9.65
C THR A 180 4.60 -5.73 9.95
N ALA A 181 4.24 -6.72 9.12
CA ALA A 181 4.76 -8.07 9.23
C ALA A 181 6.28 -8.10 9.10
N THR A 182 6.81 -7.49 8.04
CA THR A 182 8.25 -7.44 7.76
C THR A 182 9.03 -6.66 8.82
N ALA A 183 8.43 -5.60 9.37
CA ALA A 183 9.01 -4.81 10.47
C ALA A 183 8.93 -5.52 11.83
N GLY A 184 8.04 -6.48 12.00
CA GLY A 184 7.73 -7.11 13.29
C GLY A 184 7.03 -6.14 14.25
N THR A 185 6.24 -5.19 13.71
CA THR A 185 5.48 -4.21 14.50
C THR A 185 4.03 -4.65 14.66
N ASP A 186 3.39 -4.23 15.76
CA ASP A 186 1.97 -4.48 15.99
C ASP A 186 1.11 -3.53 15.14
N ALA A 187 0.37 -4.11 14.19
CA ALA A 187 -0.47 -3.35 13.27
C ALA A 187 -1.62 -2.60 13.97
N LEU A 188 -2.21 -3.18 15.01
CA LEU A 188 -3.29 -2.54 15.78
C LEU A 188 -2.75 -1.36 16.61
N GLU A 189 -1.58 -1.51 17.20
CA GLU A 189 -0.94 -0.42 17.93
C GLU A 189 -0.55 0.72 16.98
N LEU A 190 -0.02 0.40 15.81
CA LEU A 190 0.31 1.40 14.81
C LEU A 190 -0.94 2.13 14.29
N ALA A 191 -2.04 1.39 14.04
CA ALA A 191 -3.32 1.99 13.66
C ALA A 191 -3.85 2.96 14.74
N ARG A 192 -3.74 2.59 16.03
CA ARG A 192 -4.12 3.46 17.15
C ARG A 192 -3.27 4.73 17.20
N ARG A 193 -1.97 4.64 16.94
CA ARG A 193 -1.07 5.79 16.91
C ARG A 193 -1.33 6.72 15.72
N MET A 194 -1.70 6.16 14.56
CA MET A 194 -2.14 6.94 13.39
C MET A 194 -3.48 7.64 13.65
N GLY A 195 -4.37 7.03 14.44
CA GLY A 195 -5.64 7.61 14.87
C GLY A 195 -6.51 8.10 13.72
N GLU A 196 -7.06 9.32 13.83
CA GLU A 196 -7.88 9.94 12.79
C GLU A 196 -7.10 10.28 11.51
N GLY A 197 -5.77 10.35 11.60
CA GLY A 197 -4.88 10.54 10.44
C GLY A 197 -4.75 9.31 9.56
N LEU A 198 -5.21 8.13 10.01
CA LEU A 198 -5.23 6.93 9.16
C LEU A 198 -6.34 7.07 8.11
N VAL A 199 -5.95 7.34 6.87
CA VAL A 199 -6.89 7.58 5.76
C VAL A 199 -6.76 6.54 4.64
N HIS A 200 -5.75 5.69 4.70
CA HIS A 200 -5.49 4.70 3.67
C HIS A 200 -4.96 3.40 4.29
N LEU A 201 -5.44 2.27 3.81
CA LEU A 201 -5.02 0.93 4.24
C LEU A 201 -4.60 0.11 3.03
N HIS A 202 -3.37 -0.38 3.00
CA HIS A 202 -2.96 -1.47 2.14
C HIS A 202 -3.29 -2.79 2.83
N LEU A 203 -4.37 -3.41 2.38
CA LEU A 203 -4.84 -4.68 2.90
C LEU A 203 -4.08 -5.82 2.21
N ALA A 204 -3.07 -6.30 2.89
CA ALA A 204 -2.25 -7.44 2.56
C ALA A 204 -2.00 -8.26 3.83
N ASP A 205 -1.16 -9.29 3.75
CA ASP A 205 -0.71 -10.08 4.89
C ASP A 205 0.78 -10.42 4.73
N GLY A 206 1.42 -10.92 5.77
CA GLY A 206 2.80 -11.35 5.78
C GLY A 206 3.08 -12.27 6.96
N ARG A 207 4.15 -13.06 6.87
CA ARG A 207 4.60 -14.00 7.92
C ARG A 207 5.78 -13.46 8.71
N GLY A 208 6.20 -12.24 8.45
CA GLY A 208 7.40 -11.66 9.05
C GLY A 208 8.69 -12.13 8.36
N ALA A 209 8.63 -12.44 7.08
CA ALA A 209 9.80 -12.71 6.27
C ALA A 209 10.72 -11.47 6.20
N ALA A 210 12.00 -11.69 5.85
CA ALA A 210 12.97 -10.60 5.69
C ALA A 210 12.74 -9.73 4.44
N HIS A 211 11.74 -10.06 3.65
CA HIS A 211 11.28 -9.35 2.47
C HIS A 211 9.78 -9.13 2.57
N ASP A 212 9.32 -8.12 1.88
CA ASP A 212 7.92 -7.79 1.77
C ASP A 212 7.16 -8.85 0.96
N GLU A 213 6.14 -9.48 1.57
CA GLU A 213 5.47 -10.65 1.02
C GLU A 213 4.19 -10.31 0.27
N HIS A 214 3.42 -9.33 0.74
CA HIS A 214 2.10 -8.96 0.22
C HIS A 214 1.18 -10.18 -0.01
N LEU A 215 1.00 -11.00 1.01
CA LEU A 215 0.14 -12.18 0.94
C LEU A 215 -1.34 -11.78 0.91
N VAL A 216 -2.19 -12.68 0.44
CA VAL A 216 -3.64 -12.53 0.58
C VAL A 216 -4.01 -12.53 2.07
N PRO A 217 -4.88 -11.63 2.55
CA PRO A 217 -5.31 -11.59 3.94
C PRO A 217 -5.79 -12.95 4.45
N GLY A 218 -5.22 -13.40 5.57
CA GLY A 218 -5.44 -14.72 6.16
C GLY A 218 -4.44 -15.80 5.74
N ASP A 219 -3.52 -15.52 4.80
CA ASP A 219 -2.43 -16.45 4.43
C ASP A 219 -1.14 -16.21 5.21
N GLY A 220 -1.08 -15.14 5.99
CA GLY A 220 0.04 -14.78 6.85
C GLY A 220 -0.31 -14.86 8.34
N THR A 221 0.26 -13.96 9.12
CA THR A 221 0.11 -13.90 10.58
C THR A 221 -0.36 -12.54 11.10
N GLN A 222 -0.63 -11.59 10.19
CA GLN A 222 -1.09 -10.28 10.59
C GLN A 222 -2.55 -10.34 11.08
N PRO A 223 -2.94 -9.50 12.04
CA PRO A 223 -4.29 -9.45 12.58
C PRO A 223 -5.26 -8.75 11.61
N CYS A 224 -5.29 -9.17 10.32
CA CYS A 224 -6.03 -8.49 9.25
C CYS A 224 -7.53 -8.34 9.58
N ALA A 225 -8.17 -9.39 10.12
CA ALA A 225 -9.58 -9.35 10.49
C ALA A 225 -9.83 -8.37 11.64
N GLN A 226 -9.05 -8.49 12.72
CA GLN A 226 -9.18 -7.63 13.91
C GLN A 226 -8.89 -6.16 13.57
N LEU A 227 -7.95 -5.89 12.66
CA LEU A 227 -7.70 -4.53 12.20
C LEU A 227 -8.89 -3.98 11.40
N CYS A 228 -9.44 -4.76 10.47
CA CYS A 228 -10.62 -4.34 9.72
C CYS A 228 -11.80 -4.04 10.66
N GLU A 229 -12.06 -4.89 11.64
CA GLU A 229 -13.11 -4.71 12.65
C GLU A 229 -12.84 -3.45 13.49
N TYR A 230 -11.61 -3.25 13.96
CA TYR A 230 -11.20 -2.03 14.67
C TYR A 230 -11.46 -0.77 13.83
N LEU A 231 -11.16 -0.78 12.54
CA LEU A 231 -11.41 0.35 11.64
C LEU A 231 -12.91 0.64 11.47
N VAL A 232 -13.74 -0.40 11.42
CA VAL A 232 -15.21 -0.23 11.40
C VAL A 232 -15.69 0.40 12.71
N ASP A 233 -15.25 -0.13 13.85
CA ASP A 233 -15.66 0.33 15.18
C ASP A 233 -15.24 1.78 15.46
N THR A 234 -14.09 2.20 14.92
CA THR A 234 -13.59 3.59 15.05
C THR A 234 -14.13 4.54 13.98
N GLY A 235 -14.96 4.04 13.05
CA GLY A 235 -15.59 4.88 12.02
C GLY A 235 -14.62 5.32 10.91
N PHE A 236 -13.64 4.50 10.56
CA PHE A 236 -12.73 4.75 9.45
C PHE A 236 -13.46 5.10 8.16
N ARG A 237 -13.06 6.20 7.52
CA ARG A 237 -13.68 6.73 6.30
C ARG A 237 -12.72 6.80 5.11
N GLY A 238 -11.53 6.24 5.27
CA GLY A 238 -10.51 6.20 4.23
C GLY A 238 -10.72 5.07 3.22
N HIS A 239 -9.70 4.85 2.41
CA HIS A 239 -9.70 3.79 1.42
C HIS A 239 -8.96 2.55 1.96
N ALA A 240 -9.60 1.39 1.87
CA ALA A 240 -8.91 0.12 1.99
C ALA A 240 -8.63 -0.41 0.56
N VAL A 241 -7.39 -0.75 0.28
CA VAL A 241 -6.90 -1.16 -1.04
C VAL A 241 -6.24 -2.53 -0.95
N ALA A 242 -6.64 -3.45 -1.81
CA ALA A 242 -5.94 -4.72 -1.97
C ALA A 242 -4.58 -4.46 -2.60
N GLU A 243 -3.50 -4.72 -1.88
CA GLU A 243 -2.13 -4.66 -2.40
C GLU A 243 -1.43 -5.99 -2.15
N ILE A 244 -1.81 -7.00 -2.94
CA ILE A 244 -1.32 -8.37 -2.80
C ILE A 244 -0.40 -8.76 -3.95
N ASN A 245 0.56 -9.63 -3.66
CA ASN A 245 1.46 -10.19 -4.66
C ASN A 245 0.80 -11.36 -5.41
N THR A 246 0.53 -11.18 -6.70
CA THR A 246 -0.04 -12.22 -7.55
C THR A 246 0.92 -12.76 -8.62
N GLN A 247 2.23 -12.44 -8.54
CA GLN A 247 3.21 -12.82 -9.55
C GLN A 247 3.28 -14.32 -9.82
N ASN A 248 3.02 -15.13 -8.79
CA ASN A 248 3.00 -16.60 -8.90
C ASN A 248 1.73 -17.14 -9.55
N ALA A 249 0.71 -16.33 -9.75
CA ALA A 249 -0.50 -16.73 -10.49
C ALA A 249 -0.21 -16.76 -12.00
N ARG A 250 0.03 -17.96 -12.52
CA ARG A 250 0.45 -18.17 -13.93
C ARG A 250 -0.67 -17.96 -14.95
N THR A 251 -1.92 -17.85 -14.52
CA THR A 251 -3.08 -17.65 -15.38
C THR A 251 -3.94 -16.50 -14.88
N THR A 252 -4.65 -15.85 -15.81
CA THR A 252 -5.66 -14.83 -15.49
C THR A 252 -6.70 -15.33 -14.49
N ALA A 253 -7.18 -16.57 -14.63
CA ALA A 253 -8.14 -17.16 -13.72
C ALA A 253 -7.57 -17.33 -12.29
N ALA A 254 -6.32 -17.77 -12.16
CA ALA A 254 -5.66 -17.91 -10.85
C ALA A 254 -5.47 -16.54 -10.18
N ARG A 255 -5.06 -15.53 -10.95
CA ARG A 255 -4.93 -14.15 -10.43
C ARG A 255 -6.28 -13.59 -10.00
N SER A 256 -7.30 -13.71 -10.86
CA SER A 256 -8.67 -13.30 -10.54
C SER A 256 -9.18 -13.94 -9.25
N ALA A 257 -8.90 -15.23 -9.01
CA ALA A 257 -9.30 -15.92 -7.79
C ALA A 257 -8.64 -15.34 -6.53
N LEU A 258 -7.35 -14.96 -6.58
CA LEU A 258 -6.66 -14.31 -5.45
C LEU A 258 -7.25 -12.95 -5.16
N LEU A 259 -7.48 -12.14 -6.20
CA LEU A 259 -8.09 -10.82 -6.08
C LEU A 259 -9.53 -10.93 -5.53
N ALA A 260 -10.33 -11.86 -6.04
CA ALA A 260 -11.69 -12.10 -5.57
C ALA A 260 -11.72 -12.49 -4.07
N ARG A 261 -10.79 -13.37 -3.64
CA ARG A 261 -10.67 -13.80 -2.25
C ARG A 261 -10.30 -12.63 -1.32
N THR A 262 -9.42 -11.73 -1.77
CA THR A 262 -9.07 -10.51 -1.02
C THR A 262 -10.25 -9.57 -0.88
N LEU A 263 -11.02 -9.38 -1.95
CA LEU A 263 -12.23 -8.55 -1.92
C LEU A 263 -13.31 -9.14 -1.00
N GLU A 264 -13.50 -10.46 -1.04
CA GLU A 264 -14.43 -11.16 -0.15
C GLU A 264 -14.03 -11.01 1.31
N PHE A 265 -12.74 -11.16 1.62
CA PHE A 265 -12.21 -10.93 2.97
C PHE A 265 -12.52 -9.51 3.44
N ALA A 266 -12.21 -8.50 2.61
CA ALA A 266 -12.46 -7.10 2.94
C ALA A 266 -13.96 -6.82 3.16
N ARG A 267 -14.83 -7.32 2.30
CA ARG A 267 -16.28 -7.16 2.44
C ARG A 267 -16.82 -7.79 3.71
N ARG A 268 -16.26 -8.92 4.13
CA ARG A 268 -16.66 -9.60 5.36
C ARG A 268 -16.30 -8.79 6.61
N HIS A 269 -15.13 -8.17 6.64
CA HIS A 269 -14.58 -7.56 7.85
C HIS A 269 -14.66 -6.02 7.88
N LEU A 270 -14.83 -5.34 6.74
CA LEU A 270 -14.93 -3.87 6.68
C LEU A 270 -16.37 -3.34 6.58
N THR A 271 -17.38 -4.20 6.43
CA THR A 271 -18.77 -3.73 6.30
C THR A 271 -19.60 -3.83 7.58
N GLY A 272 -19.03 -4.37 8.65
CA GLY A 272 -19.78 -4.59 9.91
C GLY A 272 -20.98 -5.57 9.78
N ALA A 273 -21.11 -6.23 8.63
CA ALA A 273 -22.12 -7.24 8.43
C ALA A 273 -21.70 -8.51 9.18
N THR A 274 -22.37 -8.82 10.29
CA THR A 274 -22.35 -10.15 10.90
C THR A 274 -22.68 -11.16 9.79
N PRO A 275 -21.89 -12.23 9.58
CA PRO A 275 -22.25 -13.27 8.63
C PRO A 275 -23.63 -13.79 9.01
N ASP A 276 -24.55 -13.74 8.07
CA ASP A 276 -25.84 -14.42 8.23
C ASP A 276 -25.53 -15.90 8.58
N PRO A 277 -26.00 -16.42 9.72
CA PRO A 277 -25.68 -17.80 10.11
C PRO A 277 -26.17 -18.70 8.99
N GLN A 278 -25.24 -19.44 8.38
CA GLN A 278 -25.58 -20.43 7.34
C GLN A 278 -26.75 -21.28 7.84
N PRO A 279 -27.82 -21.48 7.04
CA PRO A 279 -28.90 -22.36 7.42
C PRO A 279 -28.30 -23.74 7.72
N ARG A 280 -28.44 -24.19 8.97
CA ARG A 280 -28.12 -25.56 9.34
C ARG A 280 -28.89 -26.44 8.37
N HIS A 281 -28.20 -27.34 7.66
CA HIS A 281 -28.85 -28.36 6.90
C HIS A 281 -29.86 -29.07 7.81
N ALA A 282 -31.10 -28.70 7.63
CA ALA A 282 -32.19 -29.46 8.22
C ALA A 282 -32.22 -30.80 7.54
N ASP A 283 -32.17 -31.82 8.35
CA ASP A 283 -32.32 -33.21 7.99
C ASP A 283 -33.43 -33.38 6.93
N LEU A 284 -33.05 -33.90 5.80
CA LEU A 284 -34.01 -34.47 4.84
C LEU A 284 -34.45 -35.82 5.33
N PRO A 285 -35.73 -36.13 5.27
CA PRO A 285 -36.32 -37.41 5.74
C PRO A 285 -35.89 -38.64 4.92
#